data_16c84b9667adbd920293cf35965a3751
#
_entry.id   16c84b9667adbd920293cf35965a3751
#
_cell.length_a   1.000
_cell.length_b   1.000
_cell.length_c   1.000
_cell.angle_alpha   90.00
_cell.angle_beta   90.00
_cell.angle_gamma   90.00
#
_symmetry.space_group_name_H-M   'P 1'
#
loop_
_entity.id
_entity.type
_entity.pdbx_description
1 polymer ?
#
loop_
_entity_poly.entity_id
_entity_poly.type
_entity_poly.pdbx_seq_one_letter_code
_entity_poly.pdbx_strand_id
1 'polypeptide(L)'
;PSKHLPKLLEAFEKIKKIEDVYWRNLKLKQIKEIIEACAGLYLEVSATSSSGIPNSDIAINIEALNRSDITTYIYSYNFKQGNTTTVNEVEKQLKNNEKINLKGIYPIKNSKFSAPYWLKNKWETGMYSVDNQEIIGNPESKRPLQVTFKLNIWEHDISFTKDVVYRYSKRDKGEIYEPFEVLPKITTKLKDKVVIFSSDDSKKILVEIRAGAKNVKGKVVLKVPTSWDVYPKEIDFNIKQKNDKQTVEFLVSPPKKQSEGKLEVVAFSNSKTYKKELVEINYNHIPKQSVLLNSEAKIVRLNIKKVGNYIGYIKGAGDVVPENLRQIGYTVVEINPSEINAENLHRYDAIVLGI
;
A
#
# COMPACT_ATOMS: atom_id res chain seq x y z
N PRO A 1 -35.47 8.64 13.94
CA PRO A 1 -34.97 7.35 13.42
C PRO A 1 -35.26 6.20 14.36
N SER A 2 -34.95 6.33 15.67
CA SER A 2 -35.10 5.26 16.71
C SER A 2 -36.50 4.66 16.82
N LYS A 3 -37.57 5.43 16.59
CA LYS A 3 -38.97 4.93 16.62
C LYS A 3 -39.28 3.80 15.61
N HIS A 4 -38.45 3.64 14.58
CA HIS A 4 -38.60 2.59 13.55
C HIS A 4 -37.80 1.32 13.89
N LEU A 5 -37.00 1.36 14.94
CA LEU A 5 -36.11 0.26 15.30
C LEU A 5 -36.86 -1.06 15.59
N PRO A 6 -38.00 -1.09 16.27
CA PRO A 6 -38.73 -2.35 16.49
C PRO A 6 -39.06 -3.10 15.21
N LYS A 7 -39.54 -2.37 14.19
CA LYS A 7 -39.87 -2.98 12.89
C LYS A 7 -38.61 -3.44 12.12
N LEU A 8 -37.50 -2.74 12.29
CA LEU A 8 -36.21 -3.13 11.68
C LEU A 8 -35.66 -4.39 12.34
N LEU A 9 -35.77 -4.52 13.66
CA LEU A 9 -35.36 -5.70 14.41
C LEU A 9 -36.23 -6.92 14.06
N GLU A 10 -37.54 -6.74 13.94
CA GLU A 10 -38.44 -7.79 13.44
C GLU A 10 -38.05 -8.23 12.01
N ALA A 11 -37.78 -7.28 11.12
CA ALA A 11 -37.35 -7.58 9.77
C ALA A 11 -35.99 -8.31 9.75
N PHE A 12 -35.07 -7.93 10.63
CA PHE A 12 -33.77 -8.61 10.79
C PHE A 12 -33.96 -10.09 11.14
N GLU A 13 -34.85 -10.40 12.09
CA GLU A 13 -35.12 -11.80 12.46
C GLU A 13 -35.80 -12.59 11.32
N LYS A 14 -36.63 -11.95 10.51
CA LYS A 14 -37.22 -12.59 9.32
C LYS A 14 -36.18 -12.84 8.22
N ILE A 15 -35.27 -11.89 7.99
CA ILE A 15 -34.17 -12.03 6.99
C ILE A 15 -33.23 -13.17 7.35
N LYS A 16 -32.96 -13.42 8.63
CA LYS A 16 -32.14 -14.57 9.09
C LYS A 16 -32.69 -15.92 8.63
N LYS A 17 -33.97 -16.01 8.34
CA LYS A 17 -34.68 -17.24 7.94
C LYS A 17 -34.74 -17.43 6.41
N ILE A 18 -34.23 -16.50 5.60
CA ILE A 18 -34.19 -16.65 4.14
C ILE A 18 -33.30 -17.83 3.80
N GLU A 19 -33.80 -18.78 3.00
CA GLU A 19 -33.06 -20.00 2.63
C GLU A 19 -31.88 -19.68 1.71
N ASP A 20 -32.09 -18.84 0.69
CA ASP A 20 -31.04 -18.41 -0.21
C ASP A 20 -29.92 -17.68 0.53
N VAL A 21 -28.72 -18.30 0.54
CA VAL A 21 -27.54 -17.81 1.29
C VAL A 21 -27.07 -16.46 0.78
N TYR A 22 -27.10 -16.24 -0.55
CA TYR A 22 -26.64 -14.99 -1.15
C TYR A 22 -27.55 -13.83 -0.71
N TRP A 23 -28.85 -13.97 -0.95
CA TRP A 23 -29.82 -12.93 -0.59
C TRP A 23 -29.90 -12.70 0.92
N ARG A 24 -29.86 -13.77 1.72
CA ARG A 24 -29.79 -13.66 3.17
C ARG A 24 -28.61 -12.81 3.62
N ASN A 25 -27.40 -13.13 3.17
CA ASN A 25 -26.19 -12.41 3.57
C ASN A 25 -26.21 -10.95 3.12
N LEU A 26 -26.63 -10.70 1.88
CA LEU A 26 -26.75 -9.34 1.33
C LEU A 26 -27.74 -8.50 2.15
N LYS A 27 -28.94 -9.04 2.40
CA LYS A 27 -29.98 -8.34 3.15
C LYS A 27 -29.66 -8.18 4.63
N LEU A 28 -28.98 -9.16 5.25
CA LEU A 28 -28.48 -9.02 6.61
C LEU A 28 -27.43 -7.90 6.72
N LYS A 29 -26.54 -7.76 5.75
CA LYS A 29 -25.60 -6.64 5.74
C LYS A 29 -26.34 -5.31 5.66
N GLN A 30 -27.26 -5.14 4.70
CA GLN A 30 -28.01 -3.91 4.50
C GLN A 30 -28.86 -3.52 5.71
N ILE A 31 -29.59 -4.46 6.29
CA ILE A 31 -30.45 -4.14 7.45
C ILE A 31 -29.65 -3.80 8.71
N LYS A 32 -28.47 -4.43 8.90
CA LYS A 32 -27.57 -4.09 10.01
C LYS A 32 -27.08 -2.65 9.91
N GLU A 33 -26.71 -2.19 8.72
CA GLU A 33 -26.29 -0.79 8.48
C GLU A 33 -27.41 0.18 8.85
N ILE A 34 -28.65 -0.14 8.48
CA ILE A 34 -29.83 0.68 8.83
C ILE A 34 -30.11 0.64 10.33
N ILE A 35 -30.03 -0.52 10.97
CA ILE A 35 -30.23 -0.68 12.42
C ILE A 35 -29.17 0.14 13.18
N GLU A 36 -27.91 0.04 12.80
CA GLU A 36 -26.80 0.80 13.40
C GLU A 36 -27.07 2.31 13.33
N ALA A 37 -27.45 2.80 12.16
CA ALA A 37 -27.76 4.22 11.94
C ALA A 37 -29.01 4.66 12.74
N CYS A 38 -30.09 3.87 12.74
CA CYS A 38 -31.33 4.20 13.45
C CYS A 38 -31.20 4.09 14.98
N ALA A 39 -30.36 3.20 15.48
CA ALA A 39 -29.99 3.09 16.87
C ALA A 39 -29.01 4.17 17.34
N GLY A 40 -28.49 4.99 16.43
CA GLY A 40 -27.53 6.03 16.76
C GLY A 40 -26.20 5.49 17.27
N LEU A 41 -25.79 4.30 16.81
CA LEU A 41 -24.54 3.70 17.22
C LEU A 41 -23.36 4.24 16.41
N TYR A 42 -22.26 4.47 17.11
CA TYR A 42 -20.96 4.74 16.51
C TYR A 42 -19.97 3.70 17.03
N LEU A 43 -19.46 2.88 16.14
CA LEU A 43 -18.50 1.82 16.42
C LEU A 43 -17.27 2.01 15.53
N GLU A 44 -16.13 2.23 16.15
CA GLU A 44 -14.87 2.45 15.43
C GLU A 44 -13.74 1.63 16.02
N VAL A 45 -12.83 1.21 15.14
CA VAL A 45 -11.57 0.56 15.51
C VAL A 45 -10.44 1.24 14.75
N SER A 46 -9.56 1.93 15.46
CA SER A 46 -8.44 2.64 14.88
C SER A 46 -7.10 2.09 15.37
N ALA A 47 -6.17 1.88 14.44
CA ALA A 47 -4.79 1.53 14.73
C ALA A 47 -3.98 2.79 15.06
N THR A 48 -2.99 2.66 15.93
CA THR A 48 -2.07 3.78 16.28
C THR A 48 -1.04 4.06 15.19
N SER A 49 -1.04 3.29 14.11
CA SER A 49 -0.12 3.39 12.97
C SER A 49 -0.83 2.97 11.68
N SER A 50 -0.49 3.59 10.56
CA SER A 50 -1.09 3.28 9.25
C SER A 50 -0.76 1.90 8.70
N SER A 51 0.28 1.26 9.23
CA SER A 51 0.66 -0.10 8.80
C SER A 51 1.31 -0.90 9.93
N GLY A 52 1.30 -2.22 9.77
CA GLY A 52 2.04 -3.16 10.59
C GLY A 52 2.80 -4.17 9.73
N ILE A 53 3.65 -4.96 10.35
CA ILE A 53 4.40 -6.04 9.69
C ILE A 53 3.89 -7.40 10.18
N PRO A 54 3.97 -8.48 9.37
CA PRO A 54 3.62 -9.82 9.81
C PRO A 54 4.43 -10.26 11.04
N ASN A 55 3.77 -10.90 11.99
CA ASN A 55 4.33 -11.37 13.27
C ASN A 55 4.85 -10.24 14.17
N SER A 56 4.20 -9.07 14.13
CA SER A 56 4.37 -8.00 15.10
C SER A 56 3.05 -7.68 15.78
N ASP A 57 3.11 -6.91 16.84
CA ASP A 57 1.93 -6.43 17.53
C ASP A 57 1.47 -5.08 16.95
N ILE A 58 0.16 -4.84 17.02
CA ILE A 58 -0.48 -3.58 16.69
C ILE A 58 -1.32 -3.10 17.87
N ALA A 59 -1.11 -1.87 18.29
CA ALA A 59 -1.97 -1.22 19.25
C ALA A 59 -3.19 -0.62 18.54
N ILE A 60 -4.38 -0.90 19.05
CA ILE A 60 -5.65 -0.37 18.54
C ILE A 60 -6.43 0.34 19.64
N ASN A 61 -7.20 1.34 19.22
CA ASN A 61 -8.22 2.00 20.01
C ASN A 61 -9.58 1.57 19.46
N ILE A 62 -10.50 1.26 20.36
CA ILE A 62 -11.87 0.88 20.06
C ILE A 62 -12.78 1.91 20.70
N GLU A 63 -13.64 2.51 19.92
CA GLU A 63 -14.65 3.46 20.37
C GLU A 63 -16.04 2.88 20.14
N ALA A 64 -16.88 2.91 21.17
CA ALA A 64 -18.29 2.56 21.08
C ALA A 64 -19.12 3.66 21.76
N LEU A 65 -20.10 4.17 21.03
CA LEU A 65 -20.98 5.23 21.50
C LEU A 65 -22.42 4.98 21.04
N ASN A 66 -23.36 5.14 21.95
CA ASN A 66 -24.78 5.17 21.67
C ASN A 66 -25.27 6.64 21.73
N ARG A 67 -25.88 7.14 20.66
CA ARG A 67 -26.42 8.51 20.55
C ARG A 67 -27.96 8.53 20.62
N SER A 68 -28.57 7.52 21.23
CA SER A 68 -30.02 7.40 21.39
C SER A 68 -30.37 6.89 22.77
N ASP A 69 -31.64 6.95 23.09
CA ASP A 69 -32.18 6.42 24.33
C ASP A 69 -32.49 4.90 24.27
N ILE A 70 -32.09 4.26 23.17
CA ILE A 70 -32.30 2.82 22.99
C ILE A 70 -31.36 2.04 23.90
N THR A 71 -31.90 1.17 24.68
CA THR A 71 -31.16 0.27 25.58
C THR A 71 -30.23 -0.60 24.73
N THR A 72 -28.93 -0.43 24.92
CA THR A 72 -27.91 -1.15 24.18
C THR A 72 -26.82 -1.61 25.12
N TYR A 73 -26.42 -2.87 25.01
CA TYR A 73 -25.29 -3.46 25.74
C TYR A 73 -24.24 -3.93 24.77
N ILE A 74 -22.99 -3.70 25.11
CA ILE A 74 -21.85 -4.34 24.44
C ILE A 74 -21.40 -5.52 25.29
N TYR A 75 -21.52 -6.74 24.77
CA TYR A 75 -21.07 -7.94 25.45
C TYR A 75 -19.60 -8.18 25.26
N SER A 76 -19.16 -8.17 24.00
CA SER A 76 -17.77 -8.42 23.66
C SER A 76 -17.40 -7.81 22.33
N TYR A 77 -16.11 -7.76 22.07
CA TYR A 77 -15.59 -7.57 20.72
C TYR A 77 -14.56 -8.64 20.36
N ASN A 78 -14.61 -9.08 19.12
CA ASN A 78 -13.79 -10.16 18.62
C ASN A 78 -12.82 -9.63 17.57
N PHE A 79 -11.54 -9.75 17.85
CA PHE A 79 -10.50 -9.45 16.88
C PHE A 79 -10.24 -10.69 16.02
N LYS A 80 -10.55 -10.61 14.72
CA LYS A 80 -10.45 -11.72 13.79
C LYS A 80 -9.29 -11.55 12.83
N GLN A 81 -8.46 -12.58 12.72
CA GLN A 81 -7.37 -12.68 11.77
C GLN A 81 -7.35 -14.05 11.10
N GLY A 82 -7.74 -14.15 9.84
CA GLY A 82 -7.89 -15.43 9.18
C GLY A 82 -8.82 -16.35 9.99
N ASN A 83 -8.32 -17.48 10.45
CA ASN A 83 -9.06 -18.46 11.25
C ASN A 83 -8.93 -18.25 12.77
N THR A 84 -8.13 -17.29 13.23
CA THR A 84 -7.94 -17.03 14.66
C THR A 84 -8.87 -15.91 15.09
N THR A 85 -9.58 -16.13 16.22
CA THR A 85 -10.43 -15.12 16.85
C THR A 85 -10.01 -14.96 18.30
N THR A 86 -9.72 -13.72 18.70
CA THR A 86 -9.50 -13.35 20.10
C THR A 86 -10.74 -12.64 20.59
N VAL A 87 -11.38 -13.20 21.62
CA VAL A 87 -12.59 -12.63 22.25
C VAL A 87 -12.17 -11.79 23.44
N ASN A 88 -12.76 -10.61 23.56
CA ASN A 88 -12.55 -9.69 24.68
C ASN A 88 -13.92 -9.34 25.25
N GLU A 89 -14.21 -9.80 26.46
CA GLU A 89 -15.47 -9.51 27.15
C GLU A 89 -15.46 -8.07 27.65
N VAL A 90 -16.61 -7.42 27.55
CA VAL A 90 -16.82 -6.01 27.96
C VAL A 90 -17.96 -5.88 28.97
N GLU A 91 -19.09 -6.50 28.66
CA GLU A 91 -20.33 -6.57 29.54
C GLU A 91 -20.72 -5.21 30.09
N LYS A 92 -20.91 -4.21 29.23
CA LYS A 92 -21.27 -2.86 29.63
C LYS A 92 -22.48 -2.34 28.86
N GLN A 93 -23.31 -1.57 29.55
CA GLN A 93 -24.33 -0.76 28.89
C GLN A 93 -23.69 0.43 28.17
N LEU A 94 -24.07 0.64 26.90
CA LEU A 94 -23.77 1.85 26.15
C LEU A 94 -24.84 2.91 26.49
N LYS A 95 -24.59 3.70 27.53
CA LYS A 95 -25.48 4.79 27.90
C LYS A 95 -25.51 5.89 26.86
N ASN A 96 -26.63 6.62 26.78
CA ASN A 96 -26.78 7.71 25.82
C ASN A 96 -25.68 8.77 25.97
N ASN A 97 -24.98 9.04 24.88
CA ASN A 97 -23.86 9.98 24.76
C ASN A 97 -22.66 9.72 25.69
N GLU A 98 -22.58 8.56 26.32
CA GLU A 98 -21.39 8.15 27.06
C GLU A 98 -20.51 7.23 26.20
N LYS A 99 -19.30 7.71 25.91
CA LYS A 99 -18.35 6.96 25.06
C LYS A 99 -17.59 5.91 25.87
N ILE A 100 -17.56 4.69 25.36
CA ILE A 100 -16.64 3.64 25.83
C ILE A 100 -15.40 3.65 24.96
N ASN A 101 -14.25 3.84 25.61
CA ASN A 101 -12.92 3.76 24.97
C ASN A 101 -12.18 2.55 25.52
N LEU A 102 -11.78 1.65 24.64
CA LEU A 102 -10.98 0.48 24.97
C LEU A 102 -9.67 0.51 24.18
N LYS A 103 -8.61 -0.03 24.76
CA LYS A 103 -7.31 -0.14 24.11
C LYS A 103 -6.84 -1.58 24.20
N GLY A 104 -6.21 -2.05 23.15
CA GLY A 104 -5.65 -3.39 23.11
C GLY A 104 -4.41 -3.47 22.22
N ILE A 105 -3.62 -4.50 22.47
CA ILE A 105 -2.48 -4.87 21.65
C ILE A 105 -2.75 -6.25 21.07
N TYR A 106 -2.71 -6.35 19.75
CA TYR A 106 -3.08 -7.57 19.03
C TYR A 106 -1.96 -7.99 18.07
N PRO A 107 -1.62 -9.28 18.03
CA PRO A 107 -0.61 -9.78 17.10
C PRO A 107 -1.14 -9.77 15.67
N ILE A 108 -0.30 -9.39 14.72
CA ILE A 108 -0.55 -9.54 13.28
C ILE A 108 -0.02 -10.92 12.85
N LYS A 109 -0.82 -11.98 13.04
CA LYS A 109 -0.41 -13.36 12.75
C LYS A 109 -0.62 -13.69 11.27
N ASN A 110 0.38 -14.31 10.62
CA ASN A 110 0.29 -14.93 9.29
C ASN A 110 -0.52 -14.12 8.24
N SER A 111 -0.48 -12.81 8.33
CA SER A 111 -1.22 -11.94 7.42
C SER A 111 -0.48 -11.86 6.09
N LYS A 112 -1.23 -12.00 5.01
CA LYS A 112 -0.76 -11.66 3.67
C LYS A 112 -0.55 -10.16 3.61
N PHE A 113 0.42 -9.71 2.81
CA PHE A 113 0.61 -8.29 2.57
C PHE A 113 -0.64 -7.66 1.93
N SER A 114 -0.95 -6.45 2.33
CA SER A 114 -1.98 -5.64 1.70
C SER A 114 -1.56 -5.28 0.27
N ALA A 115 -2.49 -5.41 -0.65
CA ALA A 115 -2.36 -4.96 -2.02
C ALA A 115 -3.75 -4.87 -2.65
N PRO A 116 -3.98 -4.01 -3.64
CA PRO A 116 -5.17 -4.09 -4.48
C PRO A 116 -5.24 -5.48 -5.13
N TYR A 117 -6.40 -6.13 -5.09
CA TYR A 117 -6.52 -7.52 -5.56
C TYR A 117 -6.18 -7.68 -7.05
N TRP A 118 -6.45 -6.65 -7.86
CA TRP A 118 -6.13 -6.62 -9.30
C TRP A 118 -4.65 -6.33 -9.61
N LEU A 119 -3.86 -5.86 -8.65
CA LEU A 119 -2.41 -5.59 -8.77
C LEU A 119 -1.56 -6.57 -7.96
N LYS A 120 -2.16 -7.61 -7.39
CA LYS A 120 -1.47 -8.62 -6.60
C LYS A 120 -0.59 -9.52 -7.47
N ASN A 121 -1.11 -9.92 -8.63
CA ASN A 121 -0.38 -10.69 -9.63
C ASN A 121 0.25 -9.76 -10.66
N LYS A 122 1.27 -10.24 -11.36
CA LYS A 122 1.87 -9.51 -12.47
C LYS A 122 0.79 -9.32 -13.56
N TRP A 123 0.59 -8.10 -13.98
CA TRP A 123 -0.33 -7.77 -15.07
C TRP A 123 0.41 -7.70 -16.41
N GLU A 124 -0.32 -7.88 -17.50
CA GLU A 124 0.11 -7.66 -18.87
C GLU A 124 -0.53 -6.40 -19.43
N THR A 125 -0.08 -5.96 -20.61
CA THR A 125 -0.63 -4.76 -21.25
C THR A 125 -2.13 -4.96 -21.52
N GLY A 126 -2.95 -4.13 -20.88
CA GLY A 126 -4.41 -4.15 -21.02
C GLY A 126 -5.15 -5.24 -20.27
N MET A 127 -4.47 -6.09 -19.46
CA MET A 127 -5.13 -7.19 -18.76
C MET A 127 -4.59 -7.41 -17.35
N TYR A 128 -5.51 -7.56 -16.39
CA TYR A 128 -5.20 -7.94 -15.01
C TYR A 128 -5.53 -9.41 -14.77
N SER A 129 -4.71 -10.08 -13.95
CA SER A 129 -4.96 -11.46 -13.52
C SER A 129 -5.47 -11.47 -12.08
N VAL A 130 -6.70 -11.96 -11.90
CA VAL A 130 -7.36 -12.05 -10.58
C VAL A 130 -7.72 -13.50 -10.31
N ASP A 131 -7.21 -14.06 -9.19
CA ASP A 131 -7.38 -15.47 -8.83
C ASP A 131 -8.84 -15.83 -8.48
N ASN A 132 -9.59 -14.90 -7.91
CA ASN A 132 -10.97 -15.12 -7.47
C ASN A 132 -11.92 -14.18 -8.21
N GLN A 133 -12.80 -14.71 -9.02
CA GLN A 133 -13.77 -13.94 -9.79
C GLN A 133 -14.83 -13.25 -8.92
N GLU A 134 -15.15 -13.78 -7.74
CA GLU A 134 -16.17 -13.21 -6.85
C GLU A 134 -15.80 -11.82 -6.30
N ILE A 135 -14.50 -11.48 -6.31
CA ILE A 135 -14.03 -10.17 -5.83
C ILE A 135 -13.93 -9.13 -6.96
N ILE A 136 -14.07 -9.55 -8.21
CA ILE A 136 -14.03 -8.63 -9.37
C ILE A 136 -15.23 -7.68 -9.29
N GLY A 137 -14.96 -6.39 -9.45
CA GLY A 137 -15.97 -5.34 -9.31
C GLY A 137 -16.07 -4.73 -7.91
N ASN A 138 -15.40 -5.30 -6.90
CA ASN A 138 -15.28 -4.61 -5.63
C ASN A 138 -14.38 -3.38 -5.78
N PRO A 139 -14.74 -2.23 -5.21
CA PRO A 139 -13.93 -1.01 -5.32
C PRO A 139 -12.59 -1.12 -4.59
N GLU A 140 -12.50 -1.98 -3.59
CA GLU A 140 -11.31 -2.17 -2.77
C GLU A 140 -11.13 -3.61 -2.32
N SER A 141 -9.88 -3.97 -1.97
CA SER A 141 -9.58 -5.24 -1.33
C SER A 141 -10.14 -5.29 0.11
N LYS A 142 -10.52 -6.48 0.55
CA LYS A 142 -10.91 -6.71 1.95
C LYS A 142 -9.77 -6.31 2.89
N ARG A 143 -10.08 -5.59 3.95
CA ARG A 143 -9.08 -5.15 4.93
C ARG A 143 -8.49 -6.34 5.68
N PRO A 144 -7.19 -6.28 6.02
CA PRO A 144 -6.48 -7.40 6.65
C PRO A 144 -6.93 -7.68 8.08
N LEU A 145 -7.40 -6.66 8.78
CA LEU A 145 -7.82 -6.74 10.17
C LEU A 145 -9.24 -6.22 10.34
N GLN A 146 -10.05 -6.96 11.08
CA GLN A 146 -11.43 -6.62 11.38
C GLN A 146 -11.75 -6.92 12.84
N VAL A 147 -12.66 -6.13 13.41
CA VAL A 147 -13.20 -6.36 14.74
C VAL A 147 -14.71 -6.51 14.63
N THR A 148 -15.25 -7.55 15.26
CA THR A 148 -16.68 -7.80 15.33
C THR A 148 -17.17 -7.50 16.74
N PHE A 149 -18.03 -6.52 16.88
CA PHE A 149 -18.72 -6.17 18.10
C PHE A 149 -19.96 -7.06 18.26
N LYS A 150 -20.16 -7.63 19.43
CA LYS A 150 -21.38 -8.33 19.81
C LYS A 150 -22.18 -7.43 20.73
N LEU A 151 -23.32 -6.99 20.27
CA LEU A 151 -24.21 -6.09 20.97
C LEU A 151 -25.57 -6.75 21.21
N ASN A 152 -26.22 -6.35 22.29
CA ASN A 152 -27.65 -6.53 22.46
C ASN A 152 -28.32 -5.16 22.31
N ILE A 153 -29.25 -5.06 21.38
CA ILE A 153 -30.02 -3.84 21.10
C ILE A 153 -31.48 -4.18 21.30
N TRP A 154 -32.05 -3.60 22.32
CA TRP A 154 -33.47 -3.82 22.65
C TRP A 154 -33.86 -5.32 22.63
N GLU A 155 -33.14 -6.13 23.42
CA GLU A 155 -33.26 -7.59 23.56
C GLU A 155 -32.88 -8.44 22.33
N HIS A 156 -32.34 -7.82 21.25
CA HIS A 156 -31.88 -8.53 20.06
C HIS A 156 -30.36 -8.57 20.00
N ASP A 157 -29.79 -9.77 19.82
CA ASP A 157 -28.36 -9.95 19.65
C ASP A 157 -27.93 -9.70 18.20
N ILE A 158 -27.12 -8.70 18.03
CA ILE A 158 -26.62 -8.27 16.70
C ILE A 158 -25.11 -8.08 16.75
N SER A 159 -24.44 -8.56 15.70
CA SER A 159 -22.99 -8.37 15.55
C SER A 159 -22.68 -7.43 14.40
N PHE A 160 -21.81 -6.44 14.66
CA PHE A 160 -21.32 -5.47 13.68
C PHE A 160 -19.82 -5.68 13.46
N THR A 161 -19.42 -5.84 12.22
CA THR A 161 -18.00 -5.98 11.87
C THR A 161 -17.46 -4.68 11.29
N LYS A 162 -16.40 -4.15 11.88
CA LYS A 162 -15.73 -2.93 11.46
C LYS A 162 -14.30 -3.23 11.02
N ASP A 163 -13.87 -2.59 9.96
CA ASP A 163 -12.49 -2.63 9.52
C ASP A 163 -11.61 -1.82 10.46
N VAL A 164 -10.37 -2.30 10.70
CA VAL A 164 -9.38 -1.49 11.40
C VAL A 164 -8.87 -0.43 10.44
N VAL A 165 -8.98 0.84 10.85
CA VAL A 165 -8.54 2.01 10.09
C VAL A 165 -7.39 2.71 10.80
N TYR A 166 -6.66 3.56 10.10
CA TYR A 166 -5.73 4.53 10.68
C TYR A 166 -6.38 5.90 10.62
N ARG A 167 -6.63 6.50 11.80
CA ARG A 167 -7.26 7.80 11.93
C ARG A 167 -6.25 8.84 12.43
N TYR A 168 -6.20 9.96 11.77
CA TYR A 168 -5.40 11.12 12.17
C TYR A 168 -6.08 12.42 11.74
N SER A 169 -5.63 13.55 12.31
CA SER A 169 -6.22 14.85 11.98
C SER A 169 -5.21 15.74 11.28
N LYS A 170 -5.68 16.46 10.26
CA LYS A 170 -4.96 17.58 9.62
C LYS A 170 -5.73 18.87 9.84
N ARG A 171 -5.00 19.97 10.03
CA ARG A 171 -5.61 21.29 10.32
C ARG A 171 -6.54 21.78 9.20
N ASP A 172 -6.18 21.50 7.96
CA ASP A 172 -6.88 21.94 6.74
C ASP A 172 -7.99 20.97 6.27
N LYS A 173 -7.98 19.73 6.75
CA LYS A 173 -8.89 18.65 6.27
C LYS A 173 -9.71 17.97 7.37
N GLY A 174 -9.45 18.30 8.65
CA GLY A 174 -10.09 17.62 9.77
C GLY A 174 -9.61 16.19 9.96
N GLU A 175 -10.50 15.29 10.38
CA GLU A 175 -10.21 13.87 10.57
C GLU A 175 -10.08 13.15 9.22
N ILE A 176 -9.01 12.38 9.08
CA ILE A 176 -8.71 11.59 7.90
C ILE A 176 -8.63 10.12 8.29
N TYR A 177 -9.27 9.29 7.49
CA TYR A 177 -9.30 7.84 7.63
C TYR A 177 -8.54 7.20 6.48
N GLU A 178 -7.52 6.42 6.81
CA GLU A 178 -6.78 5.60 5.86
C GLU A 178 -6.96 4.11 6.19
N PRO A 179 -6.89 3.22 5.20
CA PRO A 179 -6.85 1.79 5.47
C PRO A 179 -5.63 1.43 6.32
N PHE A 180 -5.80 0.55 7.32
CA PHE A 180 -4.66 -0.10 7.94
C PHE A 180 -4.10 -1.17 7.00
N GLU A 181 -2.78 -1.19 6.83
CA GLU A 181 -2.12 -2.08 5.89
C GLU A 181 -1.10 -3.00 6.57
N VAL A 182 -0.95 -4.21 6.06
CA VAL A 182 0.11 -5.14 6.44
C VAL A 182 1.17 -5.12 5.35
N LEU A 183 2.37 -4.62 5.68
CA LEU A 183 3.46 -4.37 4.73
C LEU A 183 4.72 -5.14 5.12
N PRO A 184 5.68 -5.35 4.20
CA PRO A 184 6.98 -5.93 4.52
C PRO A 184 7.76 -5.11 5.55
N LYS A 185 8.56 -5.77 6.38
CA LYS A 185 9.49 -5.11 7.33
C LYS A 185 10.54 -4.26 6.62
N ILE A 186 10.92 -4.64 5.39
CA ILE A 186 11.87 -3.93 4.56
C ILE A 186 11.30 -3.88 3.15
N THR A 187 11.35 -2.71 2.53
CA THR A 187 11.13 -2.56 1.10
C THR A 187 12.32 -1.85 0.49
N THR A 188 12.64 -2.19 -0.75
CA THR A 188 13.76 -1.63 -1.48
C THR A 188 13.27 -1.06 -2.80
N LYS A 189 13.89 0.03 -3.27
CA LYS A 189 13.50 0.68 -4.51
C LYS A 189 14.73 1.07 -5.32
N LEU A 190 14.74 0.73 -6.60
CA LEU A 190 15.68 1.25 -7.56
C LEU A 190 15.20 2.60 -8.10
N LYS A 191 16.11 3.56 -8.25
CA LYS A 191 15.78 4.85 -8.84
C LYS A 191 15.27 4.68 -10.28
N ASP A 192 16.00 3.90 -11.07
CA ASP A 192 15.70 3.70 -12.48
C ASP A 192 15.18 2.27 -12.73
N LYS A 193 14.17 2.13 -13.58
CA LYS A 193 13.61 0.83 -13.97
C LYS A 193 14.30 0.22 -15.19
N VAL A 194 15.04 1.03 -15.92
CA VAL A 194 15.90 0.63 -17.04
C VAL A 194 17.23 1.33 -16.87
N VAL A 195 18.35 0.59 -16.94
CA VAL A 195 19.70 1.14 -16.88
C VAL A 195 20.44 0.73 -18.16
N ILE A 196 20.82 1.73 -18.96
CA ILE A 196 21.46 1.54 -20.24
C ILE A 196 22.96 1.86 -20.11
N PHE A 197 23.79 0.93 -20.53
CA PHE A 197 25.24 1.08 -20.62
C PHE A 197 25.65 1.18 -22.12
N SER A 198 26.11 2.34 -22.53
CA SER A 198 26.55 2.60 -23.90
C SER A 198 28.08 2.31 -24.13
N SER A 199 28.80 2.11 -23.04
CA SER A 199 30.24 1.79 -23.01
C SER A 199 30.53 0.71 -21.98
N ASP A 200 31.79 0.39 -21.76
CA ASP A 200 32.26 -0.56 -20.73
C ASP A 200 32.38 0.12 -19.35
N ASP A 201 32.07 1.40 -19.28
CA ASP A 201 32.13 2.16 -18.02
C ASP A 201 31.15 1.70 -17.03
N SER A 202 31.57 1.60 -15.78
CA SER A 202 30.70 1.27 -14.64
C SER A 202 29.77 2.41 -14.31
N LYS A 203 28.55 2.08 -13.87
CA LYS A 203 27.55 3.06 -13.43
C LYS A 203 27.17 2.88 -11.98
N LYS A 204 26.90 4.00 -11.31
CA LYS A 204 26.38 4.04 -9.95
C LYS A 204 24.90 3.72 -9.96
N ILE A 205 24.51 2.73 -9.20
CA ILE A 205 23.12 2.31 -8.99
C ILE A 205 22.71 2.62 -7.56
N LEU A 206 21.72 3.50 -7.43
CA LEU A 206 21.20 3.91 -6.14
C LEU A 206 20.03 3.01 -5.73
N VAL A 207 20.11 2.49 -4.52
CA VAL A 207 19.05 1.68 -3.90
C VAL A 207 18.56 2.38 -2.65
N GLU A 208 17.30 2.73 -2.63
CA GLU A 208 16.60 3.21 -1.45
C GLU A 208 16.09 2.01 -0.65
N ILE A 209 16.38 1.97 0.65
CA ILE A 209 15.89 0.98 1.61
C ILE A 209 14.96 1.70 2.57
N ARG A 210 13.71 1.25 2.72
CA ARG A 210 12.72 1.80 3.65
C ARG A 210 12.44 0.80 4.75
N ALA A 211 12.43 1.27 5.99
CA ALA A 211 12.10 0.46 7.16
C ALA A 211 10.58 0.47 7.44
N GLY A 212 9.95 -0.69 7.50
CA GLY A 212 8.54 -0.88 7.91
C GLY A 212 8.36 -1.01 9.44
N ALA A 213 9.46 -0.99 10.21
CA ALA A 213 9.49 -1.06 11.67
C ALA A 213 10.62 -0.23 12.25
N LYS A 214 10.66 -0.07 13.58
CA LYS A 214 11.80 0.54 14.28
C LYS A 214 13.00 -0.42 14.33
N ASN A 215 14.22 0.13 14.38
CA ASN A 215 15.48 -0.59 14.57
C ASN A 215 15.68 -1.75 13.57
N VAL A 216 15.55 -1.45 12.28
CA VAL A 216 15.76 -2.41 11.20
C VAL A 216 17.22 -2.41 10.78
N LYS A 217 17.88 -3.57 10.90
CA LYS A 217 19.25 -3.80 10.49
C LYS A 217 19.32 -4.92 9.48
N GLY A 218 20.31 -4.88 8.60
CA GLY A 218 20.51 -5.94 7.63
C GLY A 218 21.56 -5.61 6.60
N LYS A 219 21.57 -6.43 5.54
CA LYS A 219 22.43 -6.27 4.39
C LYS A 219 21.59 -6.18 3.13
N VAL A 220 22.05 -5.46 2.14
CA VAL A 220 21.45 -5.39 0.81
C VAL A 220 22.48 -5.79 -0.25
N VAL A 221 22.03 -6.54 -1.25
CA VAL A 221 22.83 -6.98 -2.40
C VAL A 221 22.10 -6.68 -3.69
N LEU A 222 22.85 -6.47 -4.76
CA LEU A 222 22.34 -6.48 -6.13
C LEU A 222 22.63 -7.81 -6.79
N LYS A 223 21.61 -8.47 -7.31
CA LYS A 223 21.74 -9.63 -8.18
C LYS A 223 21.70 -9.16 -9.63
N VAL A 224 22.72 -9.51 -10.38
CA VAL A 224 22.87 -9.21 -11.82
C VAL A 224 23.15 -10.50 -12.58
N PRO A 225 23.03 -10.54 -13.93
CA PRO A 225 23.43 -11.69 -14.72
C PRO A 225 24.94 -12.01 -14.54
N THR A 226 25.31 -13.26 -14.77
CA THR A 226 26.64 -13.79 -14.47
C THR A 226 27.80 -13.01 -15.13
N SER A 227 27.55 -12.43 -16.30
CA SER A 227 28.57 -11.65 -17.03
C SER A 227 28.76 -10.20 -16.55
N TRP A 228 27.95 -9.78 -15.59
CA TRP A 228 28.00 -8.43 -15.00
C TRP A 228 28.69 -8.48 -13.64
N ASP A 229 29.33 -7.39 -13.26
CA ASP A 229 29.96 -7.29 -11.96
C ASP A 229 29.33 -6.16 -11.10
N VAL A 230 29.41 -6.33 -9.76
CA VAL A 230 28.85 -5.39 -8.79
C VAL A 230 29.84 -5.20 -7.66
N TYR A 231 30.09 -3.94 -7.31
CA TYR A 231 30.91 -3.57 -6.16
C TYR A 231 30.23 -2.48 -5.32
N PRO A 232 30.25 -2.58 -3.99
CA PRO A 232 30.65 -3.77 -3.21
C PRO A 232 29.63 -4.91 -3.41
N LYS A 233 29.98 -6.12 -3.04
CA LYS A 233 29.05 -7.28 -3.18
C LYS A 233 27.85 -7.19 -2.26
N GLU A 234 28.01 -6.56 -1.08
CA GLU A 234 26.94 -6.31 -0.12
C GLU A 234 27.19 -4.99 0.63
N ILE A 235 26.11 -4.37 1.13
CA ILE A 235 26.18 -3.15 1.93
C ILE A 235 25.31 -3.33 3.18
N ASP A 236 25.86 -3.02 4.35
CA ASP A 236 25.10 -3.01 5.61
C ASP A 236 24.22 -1.77 5.71
N PHE A 237 23.05 -1.92 6.31
CA PHE A 237 22.17 -0.80 6.64
C PHE A 237 21.62 -0.91 8.07
N ASN A 238 21.30 0.26 8.66
CA ASN A 238 20.74 0.36 10.00
C ASN A 238 19.82 1.58 10.10
N ILE A 239 18.51 1.32 10.08
CA ILE A 239 17.47 2.36 10.06
C ILE A 239 16.75 2.33 11.41
N LYS A 240 16.77 3.45 12.12
CA LYS A 240 16.27 3.55 13.50
C LYS A 240 14.76 3.69 13.60
N GLN A 241 14.16 4.53 12.77
CA GLN A 241 12.74 4.83 12.85
C GLN A 241 11.95 4.11 11.75
N LYS A 242 10.68 3.81 12.05
CA LYS A 242 9.74 3.31 11.06
C LYS A 242 9.50 4.38 9.99
N ASN A 243 9.40 3.96 8.74
CA ASN A 243 9.24 4.75 7.53
C ASN A 243 10.48 5.57 7.12
N ASP A 244 11.54 5.62 7.93
CA ASP A 244 12.79 6.21 7.49
C ASP A 244 13.41 5.41 6.36
N LYS A 245 14.22 6.12 5.57
CA LYS A 245 14.88 5.62 4.37
C LYS A 245 16.38 5.78 4.48
N GLN A 246 17.11 4.83 3.93
CA GLN A 246 18.55 4.90 3.72
C GLN A 246 18.84 4.58 2.26
N THR A 247 19.61 5.45 1.62
CA THR A 247 20.07 5.20 0.24
C THR A 247 21.52 4.67 0.28
N VAL A 248 21.76 3.63 -0.47
CA VAL A 248 23.08 3.03 -0.67
C VAL A 248 23.45 3.02 -2.15
N GLU A 249 24.75 3.01 -2.45
CA GLU A 249 25.28 3.07 -3.80
C GLU A 249 26.07 1.81 -4.14
N PHE A 250 25.75 1.21 -5.27
CA PHE A 250 26.52 0.13 -5.89
C PHE A 250 27.12 0.61 -7.21
N LEU A 251 28.31 0.15 -7.51
CA LEU A 251 28.94 0.31 -8.82
C LEU A 251 28.69 -0.96 -9.62
N VAL A 252 28.01 -0.84 -10.76
CA VAL A 252 27.72 -1.97 -11.65
C VAL A 252 28.52 -1.83 -12.92
N SER A 253 29.26 -2.89 -13.27
CA SER A 253 30.14 -2.96 -14.47
C SER A 253 29.50 -3.91 -15.48
N PRO A 254 29.33 -3.47 -16.73
CA PRO A 254 28.79 -4.30 -17.80
C PRO A 254 29.88 -5.23 -18.40
N PRO A 255 29.46 -6.30 -19.10
CA PRO A 255 30.40 -7.09 -19.91
C PRO A 255 30.85 -6.31 -21.16
N LYS A 256 31.98 -6.72 -21.75
CA LYS A 256 32.50 -6.10 -23.00
C LYS A 256 31.53 -6.28 -24.19
N LYS A 257 30.81 -7.41 -24.24
CA LYS A 257 29.84 -7.70 -25.31
C LYS A 257 28.48 -7.16 -24.97
N GLN A 258 27.65 -6.90 -25.98
CA GLN A 258 26.25 -6.56 -25.79
C GLN A 258 25.56 -7.64 -24.96
N SER A 259 24.76 -7.20 -24.00
CA SER A 259 24.08 -8.06 -23.04
C SER A 259 22.85 -7.35 -22.51
N GLU A 260 21.80 -8.10 -22.24
CA GLU A 260 20.68 -7.60 -21.48
C GLU A 260 20.32 -8.56 -20.35
N GLY A 261 19.68 -8.05 -19.34
CA GLY A 261 19.25 -8.87 -18.23
C GLY A 261 18.46 -8.09 -17.19
N LYS A 262 18.35 -8.70 -16.04
CA LYS A 262 17.60 -8.21 -14.92
C LYS A 262 18.53 -7.95 -13.75
N LEU A 263 18.37 -6.78 -13.14
CA LEU A 263 18.96 -6.42 -11.87
C LEU A 263 17.87 -6.56 -10.80
N GLU A 264 18.12 -7.31 -9.73
CA GLU A 264 17.21 -7.52 -8.61
C GLU A 264 17.85 -7.05 -7.31
N VAL A 265 17.14 -6.24 -6.53
CA VAL A 265 17.56 -5.87 -5.18
C VAL A 265 17.06 -6.90 -4.18
N VAL A 266 17.95 -7.38 -3.34
CA VAL A 266 17.63 -8.32 -2.28
C VAL A 266 18.17 -7.80 -0.95
N ALA A 267 17.29 -7.53 0.01
CA ALA A 267 17.69 -7.20 1.36
C ALA A 267 17.50 -8.40 2.29
N PHE A 268 18.40 -8.55 3.24
CA PHE A 268 18.40 -9.61 4.25
C PHE A 268 18.34 -8.99 5.64
N SER A 269 17.48 -9.52 6.50
CA SER A 269 17.40 -9.15 7.92
C SER A 269 16.82 -10.31 8.71
N ASN A 270 17.48 -10.70 9.83
CA ASN A 270 17.02 -11.78 10.72
C ASN A 270 16.64 -13.06 9.95
N SER A 271 17.52 -13.56 9.10
CA SER A 271 17.33 -14.76 8.25
C SER A 271 16.14 -14.69 7.27
N LYS A 272 15.54 -13.52 7.07
CA LYS A 272 14.47 -13.29 6.11
C LYS A 272 14.96 -12.46 4.93
N THR A 273 14.37 -12.73 3.77
CA THR A 273 14.69 -12.09 2.49
C THR A 273 13.57 -11.15 2.09
N TYR A 274 13.92 -9.97 1.61
CA TYR A 274 12.99 -8.92 1.16
C TYR A 274 13.36 -8.48 -0.24
N LYS A 275 12.40 -8.53 -1.18
CA LYS A 275 12.60 -8.29 -2.61
C LYS A 275 11.54 -7.37 -3.19
N LYS A 276 10.76 -6.72 -2.34
CA LYS A 276 9.63 -5.91 -2.78
C LYS A 276 9.93 -4.43 -2.68
N GLU A 277 9.44 -3.71 -3.67
CA GLU A 277 9.30 -2.27 -3.69
C GLU A 277 7.88 -1.91 -3.27
N LEU A 278 7.73 -0.87 -2.46
CA LEU A 278 6.44 -0.30 -2.10
C LEU A 278 6.18 0.94 -2.97
N VAL A 279 5.13 0.87 -3.76
CA VAL A 279 4.57 1.99 -4.51
C VAL A 279 3.30 2.44 -3.82
N GLU A 280 3.24 3.69 -3.41
CA GLU A 280 2.07 4.29 -2.77
C GLU A 280 1.35 5.19 -3.78
N ILE A 281 0.09 4.88 -4.07
CA ILE A 281 -0.80 5.68 -4.90
C ILE A 281 -1.67 6.49 -3.94
N ASN A 282 -1.45 7.79 -3.90
CA ASN A 282 -2.11 8.68 -2.94
C ASN A 282 -2.57 9.96 -3.63
N TYR A 283 -3.81 9.92 -4.12
CA TYR A 283 -4.48 11.08 -4.71
C TYR A 283 -5.62 11.55 -3.80
N ASN A 284 -5.93 12.82 -3.82
CA ASN A 284 -6.95 13.42 -2.92
C ASN A 284 -8.37 12.87 -3.12
N HIS A 285 -8.68 12.29 -4.28
CA HIS A 285 -10.02 11.84 -4.68
C HIS A 285 -10.22 10.33 -4.57
N ILE A 286 -9.19 9.57 -4.17
CA ILE A 286 -9.27 8.12 -3.95
C ILE A 286 -8.64 7.72 -2.63
N PRO A 287 -9.06 6.61 -2.01
CA PRO A 287 -8.37 6.05 -0.87
C PRO A 287 -6.94 5.64 -1.25
N LYS A 288 -5.99 5.89 -0.35
CA LYS A 288 -4.60 5.48 -0.52
C LYS A 288 -4.50 3.98 -0.83
N GLN A 289 -3.70 3.63 -1.84
CA GLN A 289 -3.41 2.26 -2.23
C GLN A 289 -1.92 1.97 -2.11
N SER A 290 -1.57 0.81 -1.59
CA SER A 290 -0.18 0.32 -1.49
C SER A 290 0.02 -0.88 -2.41
N VAL A 291 0.96 -0.76 -3.35
CA VAL A 291 1.27 -1.80 -4.33
C VAL A 291 2.67 -2.32 -4.07
N LEU A 292 2.81 -3.65 -3.98
CA LEU A 292 4.09 -4.32 -3.75
C LEU A 292 4.60 -4.95 -5.05
N LEU A 293 5.47 -4.23 -5.73
CA LEU A 293 6.16 -4.70 -6.94
C LEU A 293 7.45 -5.45 -6.59
N ASN A 294 8.04 -6.14 -7.58
CA ASN A 294 9.40 -6.61 -7.42
C ASN A 294 10.38 -5.43 -7.48
N SER A 295 11.39 -5.44 -6.61
CA SER A 295 12.46 -4.45 -6.63
C SER A 295 13.49 -4.83 -7.70
N GLU A 296 13.18 -4.54 -8.94
CA GLU A 296 13.96 -4.95 -10.11
C GLU A 296 14.02 -3.86 -11.18
N ALA A 297 15.06 -3.91 -12.01
CA ALA A 297 15.23 -3.07 -13.18
C ALA A 297 15.78 -3.90 -14.34
N LYS A 298 15.53 -3.48 -15.57
CA LYS A 298 16.19 -4.01 -16.76
C LYS A 298 17.56 -3.35 -16.87
N ILE A 299 18.62 -4.13 -17.11
CA ILE A 299 19.96 -3.63 -17.43
C ILE A 299 20.33 -4.07 -18.84
N VAL A 300 20.91 -3.13 -19.60
CA VAL A 300 21.21 -3.35 -21.02
C VAL A 300 22.56 -2.75 -21.34
N ARG A 301 23.46 -3.55 -21.94
CA ARG A 301 24.72 -3.11 -22.53
C ARG A 301 24.60 -3.16 -24.04
N LEU A 302 24.68 -1.99 -24.68
CA LEU A 302 24.53 -1.84 -26.13
C LEU A 302 25.73 -1.10 -26.70
N ASN A 303 26.16 -1.48 -27.91
CA ASN A 303 27.17 -0.74 -28.70
C ASN A 303 26.45 0.41 -29.43
N ILE A 304 26.23 1.50 -28.70
CA ILE A 304 25.52 2.66 -29.23
C ILE A 304 26.51 3.58 -29.94
N LYS A 305 26.30 3.81 -31.23
CA LYS A 305 26.99 4.88 -31.99
C LYS A 305 26.11 6.12 -31.94
N LYS A 306 26.63 7.20 -31.39
CA LYS A 306 25.91 8.48 -31.31
C LYS A 306 26.61 9.53 -32.20
N VAL A 307 25.82 10.46 -32.68
CA VAL A 307 26.28 11.68 -33.37
C VAL A 307 25.79 12.88 -32.62
N GLY A 308 26.61 13.88 -32.43
CA GLY A 308 26.29 15.05 -31.61
C GLY A 308 26.39 14.76 -30.10
N ASN A 309 26.19 15.81 -29.31
CA ASN A 309 26.28 15.77 -27.85
C ASN A 309 25.13 16.46 -27.14
N TYR A 310 24.54 17.47 -27.75
CA TYR A 310 23.56 18.34 -27.14
C TYR A 310 22.16 18.12 -27.72
N ILE A 311 21.23 17.74 -26.90
CA ILE A 311 19.82 17.56 -27.28
C ILE A 311 18.97 18.57 -26.52
N GLY A 312 18.19 19.37 -27.26
CA GLY A 312 17.12 20.15 -26.74
C GLY A 312 15.88 19.27 -26.61
N TYR A 313 15.28 19.21 -25.43
CA TYR A 313 14.11 18.39 -25.17
C TYR A 313 12.92 19.24 -24.75
N ILE A 314 11.84 19.16 -25.51
CA ILE A 314 10.58 19.81 -25.16
C ILE A 314 9.71 18.79 -24.43
N LYS A 315 9.45 19.04 -23.14
CA LYS A 315 8.82 18.07 -22.25
C LYS A 315 7.35 17.83 -22.61
N GLY A 316 7.00 16.55 -22.73
CA GLY A 316 5.62 16.09 -22.85
C GLY A 316 4.97 15.75 -21.51
N ALA A 317 3.87 14.99 -21.55
CA ALA A 317 3.02 14.75 -20.38
C ALA A 317 3.62 13.82 -19.29
N GLY A 318 4.75 13.18 -19.50
CA GLY A 318 5.38 12.34 -18.48
C GLY A 318 6.17 11.16 -19.02
N ASP A 319 7.11 11.44 -19.89
CA ASP A 319 7.99 10.43 -20.44
C ASP A 319 9.36 10.38 -19.73
N VAL A 320 10.10 9.29 -19.91
CA VAL A 320 11.45 9.04 -19.38
C VAL A 320 12.52 9.13 -20.47
N VAL A 321 12.21 9.69 -21.62
CA VAL A 321 13.14 9.81 -22.75
C VAL A 321 14.34 10.68 -22.41
N PRO A 322 14.21 11.85 -21.73
CA PRO A 322 15.36 12.67 -21.34
C PRO A 322 16.38 11.92 -20.50
N GLU A 323 15.91 11.15 -19.50
CA GLU A 323 16.74 10.36 -18.62
C GLU A 323 17.48 9.25 -19.39
N ASN A 324 16.80 8.58 -20.30
CA ASN A 324 17.40 7.53 -21.13
C ASN A 324 18.44 8.11 -22.12
N LEU A 325 18.19 9.28 -22.70
CA LEU A 325 19.17 9.98 -23.55
C LEU A 325 20.41 10.39 -22.75
N ARG A 326 20.24 10.87 -21.51
CA ARG A 326 21.38 11.14 -20.60
C ARG A 326 22.16 9.86 -20.29
N GLN A 327 21.49 8.73 -20.11
CA GLN A 327 22.13 7.44 -19.85
C GLN A 327 23.04 6.97 -21.00
N ILE A 328 22.74 7.31 -22.25
CA ILE A 328 23.55 6.96 -23.42
C ILE A 328 24.56 8.04 -23.78
N GLY A 329 24.73 9.06 -22.94
CA GLY A 329 25.83 10.02 -23.03
C GLY A 329 25.49 11.32 -23.74
N TYR A 330 24.23 11.68 -23.95
CA TYR A 330 23.84 13.01 -24.38
C TYR A 330 23.73 13.99 -23.23
N THR A 331 24.06 15.23 -23.46
CA THR A 331 23.65 16.35 -22.61
C THR A 331 22.26 16.78 -23.06
N VAL A 332 21.25 16.59 -22.18
CA VAL A 332 19.86 16.91 -22.51
C VAL A 332 19.44 18.12 -21.71
N VAL A 333 19.07 19.19 -22.43
CA VAL A 333 18.54 20.44 -21.87
C VAL A 333 17.03 20.47 -22.11
N GLU A 334 16.26 20.57 -21.04
CA GLU A 334 14.81 20.76 -21.15
C GLU A 334 14.51 22.20 -21.55
N ILE A 335 13.82 22.37 -22.68
CA ILE A 335 13.48 23.68 -23.27
C ILE A 335 12.04 24.01 -22.90
N ASN A 336 11.82 25.19 -22.34
CA ASN A 336 10.46 25.67 -22.17
C ASN A 336 9.86 26.09 -23.54
N PRO A 337 8.63 25.70 -23.89
CA PRO A 337 8.01 26.12 -25.14
C PRO A 337 8.05 27.61 -25.44
N SER A 338 8.04 28.46 -24.41
CA SER A 338 8.16 29.93 -24.55
C SER A 338 9.55 30.41 -24.97
N GLU A 339 10.59 29.56 -24.86
CA GLU A 339 11.99 29.90 -25.18
C GLU A 339 12.38 29.41 -26.59
N ILE A 340 11.43 28.83 -27.35
CA ILE A 340 11.67 28.30 -28.68
C ILE A 340 11.81 29.46 -29.68
N ASN A 341 13.00 29.73 -30.13
CA ASN A 341 13.31 30.66 -31.19
C ASN A 341 14.54 30.19 -31.97
N ALA A 342 14.78 30.75 -33.17
CA ALA A 342 15.86 30.30 -34.06
C ALA A 342 17.21 30.37 -33.36
N GLU A 343 17.51 31.42 -32.60
CA GLU A 343 18.79 31.60 -31.93
C GLU A 343 19.06 30.54 -30.86
N ASN A 344 18.01 30.19 -30.04
CA ASN A 344 18.16 29.18 -29.01
C ASN A 344 18.29 27.76 -29.58
N LEU A 345 17.59 27.48 -30.67
CA LEU A 345 17.59 26.13 -31.28
C LEU A 345 18.91 25.78 -31.92
N HIS A 346 19.69 26.74 -32.44
CA HIS A 346 21.01 26.51 -33.01
C HIS A 346 22.07 25.90 -32.06
N ARG A 347 21.79 25.93 -30.75
CA ARG A 347 22.69 25.37 -29.72
C ARG A 347 22.67 23.87 -29.62
N TYR A 348 21.66 23.21 -30.22
CA TYR A 348 21.42 21.78 -30.11
C TYR A 348 21.70 21.06 -31.40
N ASP A 349 22.29 19.88 -31.31
CA ASP A 349 22.50 18.98 -32.46
C ASP A 349 21.16 18.35 -32.90
N ALA A 350 20.21 18.21 -32.00
CA ALA A 350 18.85 17.75 -32.28
C ALA A 350 17.84 18.29 -31.28
N ILE A 351 16.62 18.43 -31.73
CA ILE A 351 15.48 18.78 -30.90
C ILE A 351 14.54 17.56 -30.82
N VAL A 352 14.18 17.17 -29.63
CA VAL A 352 13.23 16.08 -29.36
C VAL A 352 11.98 16.64 -28.73
N LEU A 353 10.84 16.34 -29.32
CA LEU A 353 9.53 16.68 -28.80
C LEU A 353 8.98 15.49 -28.03
N GLY A 354 8.78 15.65 -26.72
CA GLY A 354 8.13 14.67 -25.83
C GLY A 354 6.63 14.59 -26.11
N ILE A 355 6.04 13.43 -25.82
CA ILE A 355 4.62 13.14 -26.04
C ILE A 355 3.80 13.38 -24.75
#